data_76da908c97e420ae63623a27345184c3
#
_entry.id   76da908c97e420ae63623a27345184c3
#
_cell.length_a   1.000
_cell.length_b   1.000
_cell.length_c   1.000
_cell.angle_alpha   90.00
_cell.angle_beta   90.00
_cell.angle_gamma   90.00
#
_symmetry.space_group_name_H-M   'P 1'
#
loop_
_entity.id
_entity.type
_entity.pdbx_description
1 polymer ?
#
loop_
_entity_poly.entity_id
_entity_poly.type
_entity_poly.pdbx_seq_one_letter_code
_entity_poly.pdbx_strand_id
1 'polypeptide(L)'
;DLGFISGVTIQCLQKNFSGSSSTYLIHDTVIALRQQDANAIMITRCTETAGSVKTIALAGNPNVGKSTLFNALTGLHQHTGNWSGKTVALAKGTCQYKHHNFTIVDLPGCYSLSPVSRDEQISYDYIMQEPVDAIIVVCDLTCLERNLLLALQMKAIFSPVILAINCMDEAPRKKIELDFESLQQLTGLPTVGITASKKQGFSQLLETTLQAMQQPAQRLQSQLPEQTSLVAQVQKIKEQCVTHHKNHLQTDRRLDRFLVGKWTGIPIMLLLLAFIFWLTITGANYPSQWLSSLFARGGTLLTVLLESCHTPHWLQSCLVDGIYQTLSWVIAVMLPPMAIFFPLFTILENCGYLPRVAFNLDHQFQKAGACGKQCLTTCMAFGCNAAGVTGCRIIDSPRERLIAILTNSFTPCNGRLPILIALV
;
A
#
# COMPACT_ATOMS: atom_id res chain seq x y z
N ASP A 1 23.31 -21.99 -14.86
CA ASP A 1 21.90 -21.56 -14.76
C ASP A 1 21.66 -20.29 -15.57
N LEU A 2 21.40 -20.48 -16.88
CA LEU A 2 21.14 -19.38 -17.83
C LEU A 2 19.62 -19.02 -17.91
N GLY A 3 18.85 -19.30 -16.86
CA GLY A 3 17.41 -18.97 -16.82
C GLY A 3 16.51 -19.98 -17.54
N PHE A 4 17.00 -21.15 -17.92
CA PHE A 4 16.21 -22.25 -18.48
C PHE A 4 15.50 -23.00 -17.35
N ILE A 5 14.30 -22.55 -17.00
CA ILE A 5 13.44 -23.18 -16.00
C ILE A 5 12.23 -23.79 -16.69
N SER A 6 11.73 -24.91 -16.18
CA SER A 6 10.53 -25.55 -16.71
C SER A 6 9.34 -24.59 -16.73
N GLY A 7 8.69 -24.44 -17.89
CA GLY A 7 7.56 -23.54 -18.10
C GLY A 7 7.90 -22.18 -18.73
N VAL A 8 9.17 -21.91 -19.03
CA VAL A 8 9.58 -20.65 -19.68
C VAL A 8 9.42 -20.74 -21.18
N THR A 9 8.88 -19.69 -21.78
CA THR A 9 8.77 -19.58 -23.25
C THR A 9 10.08 -19.11 -23.84
N ILE A 10 10.57 -19.81 -24.86
CA ILE A 10 11.82 -19.52 -25.57
C ILE A 10 11.45 -19.17 -27.02
N GLN A 11 11.87 -17.98 -27.47
CA GLN A 11 11.70 -17.55 -28.85
C GLN A 11 13.05 -17.55 -29.58
N CYS A 12 13.17 -18.27 -30.68
CA CYS A 12 14.36 -18.20 -31.54
C CYS A 12 14.31 -16.91 -32.38
N LEU A 13 15.24 -15.98 -32.12
CA LEU A 13 15.30 -14.71 -32.84
C LEU A 13 16.05 -14.84 -34.17
N GLN A 14 17.19 -15.49 -34.16
CA GLN A 14 18.07 -15.58 -35.35
C GLN A 14 18.93 -16.83 -35.32
N LYS A 15 19.10 -17.45 -36.47
CA LYS A 15 20.09 -18.53 -36.68
C LYS A 15 21.25 -17.99 -37.51
N ASN A 16 22.48 -18.32 -37.11
CA ASN A 16 23.65 -17.89 -37.83
C ASN A 16 23.75 -18.65 -39.19
N PHE A 17 24.30 -18.02 -40.22
CA PHE A 17 24.40 -18.57 -41.56
C PHE A 17 25.19 -19.90 -41.61
N SER A 18 26.15 -20.08 -40.67
CA SER A 18 26.95 -21.29 -40.53
C SER A 18 26.27 -22.41 -39.70
N GLY A 19 25.08 -22.16 -39.14
CA GLY A 19 24.36 -23.11 -38.30
C GLY A 19 25.02 -23.45 -36.97
N SER A 20 26.13 -22.79 -36.61
CA SER A 20 26.92 -23.13 -35.41
C SER A 20 26.40 -22.51 -34.10
N SER A 21 25.60 -21.45 -34.19
CA SER A 21 24.98 -20.79 -33.03
C SER A 21 23.65 -20.16 -33.39
N SER A 22 22.77 -20.07 -32.41
CA SER A 22 21.46 -19.42 -32.55
C SER A 22 21.20 -18.50 -31.34
N THR A 23 20.50 -17.41 -31.59
CA THR A 23 20.11 -16.47 -30.55
C THR A 23 18.65 -16.71 -30.15
N TYR A 24 18.42 -16.78 -28.83
CA TYR A 24 17.13 -17.04 -28.24
C TYR A 24 16.77 -15.91 -27.27
N LEU A 25 15.51 -15.51 -27.26
CA LEU A 25 14.95 -14.61 -26.30
C LEU A 25 14.34 -15.42 -25.15
N ILE A 26 14.80 -15.18 -23.92
CA ILE A 26 14.35 -15.84 -22.71
C ILE A 26 14.20 -14.76 -21.64
N HIS A 27 13.02 -14.55 -21.08
CA HIS A 27 12.76 -13.50 -20.09
C HIS A 27 13.32 -12.13 -20.47
N ASP A 28 13.06 -11.67 -21.69
CA ASP A 28 13.56 -10.40 -22.24
C ASP A 28 15.11 -10.29 -22.33
N THR A 29 15.83 -11.40 -22.11
CA THR A 29 17.27 -11.48 -22.25
C THR A 29 17.62 -12.25 -23.52
N VAL A 30 18.47 -11.66 -24.35
CA VAL A 30 18.96 -12.32 -25.57
C VAL A 30 20.17 -13.18 -25.23
N ILE A 31 20.08 -14.49 -25.41
CA ILE A 31 21.13 -15.45 -25.12
C ILE A 31 21.56 -16.13 -26.44
N ALA A 32 22.84 -16.15 -26.73
CA ALA A 32 23.40 -16.92 -27.85
C ALA A 32 23.83 -18.29 -27.35
N LEU A 33 23.30 -19.36 -27.96
CA LEU A 33 23.64 -20.74 -27.66
C LEU A 33 24.33 -21.38 -28.85
N ARG A 34 25.36 -22.20 -28.58
CA ARG A 34 25.93 -23.08 -29.59
C ARG A 34 24.96 -24.22 -29.88
N GLN A 35 25.04 -24.77 -31.09
CA GLN A 35 24.15 -25.86 -31.54
C GLN A 35 24.16 -27.07 -30.58
N GLN A 36 25.33 -27.40 -30.02
CA GLN A 36 25.47 -28.49 -29.06
C GLN A 36 24.71 -28.24 -27.76
N ASP A 37 24.77 -27.03 -27.24
CA ASP A 37 24.09 -26.62 -26.00
C ASP A 37 22.56 -26.49 -26.22
N ALA A 38 22.18 -25.98 -27.39
CA ALA A 38 20.76 -25.86 -27.75
C ALA A 38 20.08 -27.23 -27.91
N ASN A 39 20.80 -28.24 -28.42
CA ASN A 39 20.29 -29.62 -28.57
C ASN A 39 20.09 -30.35 -27.22
N ALA A 40 20.76 -29.90 -26.16
CA ALA A 40 20.60 -30.45 -24.81
C ALA A 40 19.33 -29.92 -24.08
N ILE A 41 18.67 -28.88 -24.61
CA ILE A 41 17.50 -28.30 -24.01
C ILE A 41 16.24 -28.96 -24.60
N MET A 42 15.53 -29.67 -23.76
CA MET A 42 14.24 -30.27 -24.14
C MET A 42 13.17 -29.19 -24.17
N ILE A 43 12.65 -28.89 -25.36
CA ILE A 43 11.55 -27.94 -25.55
C ILE A 43 10.32 -28.68 -26.10
N THR A 44 9.17 -28.39 -25.56
CA THR A 44 7.89 -28.77 -26.16
C THR A 44 7.45 -27.62 -27.07
N ARG A 45 7.11 -27.91 -28.32
CA ARG A 45 6.54 -26.91 -29.22
C ARG A 45 5.27 -26.38 -28.54
N CYS A 46 5.27 -25.13 -28.08
CA CYS A 46 4.02 -24.45 -27.86
C CYS A 46 3.37 -24.32 -29.24
N THR A 47 2.49 -25.24 -29.59
CA THR A 47 1.46 -24.90 -30.58
C THR A 47 0.71 -23.77 -29.92
N GLU A 48 0.97 -22.54 -30.34
CA GLU A 48 0.03 -21.47 -30.21
C GLU A 48 -1.29 -21.94 -30.82
N THR A 49 -2.13 -22.56 -30.02
CA THR A 49 -3.54 -22.33 -30.20
C THR A 49 -3.63 -20.84 -29.95
N ALA A 50 -3.70 -20.09 -31.03
CA ALA A 50 -3.82 -18.65 -31.09
C ALA A 50 -5.17 -18.22 -30.46
N GLY A 51 -5.28 -18.40 -29.17
CA GLY A 51 -6.13 -17.61 -28.33
C GLY A 51 -5.39 -16.30 -28.13
N SER A 52 -5.79 -15.27 -28.84
CA SER A 52 -5.26 -13.92 -28.67
C SER A 52 -5.12 -13.63 -27.18
N VAL A 53 -3.89 -13.33 -26.73
CA VAL A 53 -3.64 -12.93 -25.34
C VAL A 53 -4.49 -11.70 -25.10
N LYS A 54 -5.49 -11.82 -24.22
CA LYS A 54 -6.43 -10.73 -23.93
C LYS A 54 -5.87 -9.86 -22.81
N THR A 55 -5.98 -8.55 -22.97
CA THR A 55 -5.49 -7.57 -22.01
C THR A 55 -6.61 -7.06 -21.14
N ILE A 56 -6.47 -7.21 -19.81
CA ILE A 56 -7.39 -6.70 -18.80
C ILE A 56 -6.73 -5.58 -18.04
N ALA A 57 -7.34 -4.39 -18.01
CA ALA A 57 -6.91 -3.29 -17.18
C ALA A 57 -7.64 -3.32 -15.83
N LEU A 58 -6.88 -3.26 -14.72
CA LEU A 58 -7.44 -3.08 -13.37
C LEU A 58 -7.45 -1.59 -13.04
N ALA A 59 -8.63 -1.07 -12.77
CA ALA A 59 -8.84 0.30 -12.33
C ALA A 59 -9.50 0.31 -10.94
N GLY A 60 -9.40 1.41 -10.22
CA GLY A 60 -10.04 1.58 -8.91
C GLY A 60 -9.41 2.69 -8.10
N ASN A 61 -10.10 3.11 -7.06
CA ASN A 61 -9.61 4.13 -6.15
C ASN A 61 -8.36 3.64 -5.39
N PRO A 62 -7.53 4.54 -4.84
CA PRO A 62 -6.48 4.13 -3.92
C PRO A 62 -7.04 3.34 -2.73
N ASN A 63 -6.32 2.31 -2.30
CA ASN A 63 -6.62 1.47 -1.12
C ASN A 63 -7.90 0.59 -1.20
N VAL A 64 -8.48 0.39 -2.36
CA VAL A 64 -9.63 -0.54 -2.55
C VAL A 64 -9.22 -2.02 -2.64
N GLY A 65 -7.94 -2.33 -2.51
CA GLY A 65 -7.41 -3.69 -2.66
C GLY A 65 -7.08 -4.09 -4.10
N LYS A 66 -6.92 -3.12 -5.01
CA LYS A 66 -6.58 -3.33 -6.42
C LYS A 66 -5.26 -4.10 -6.59
N SER A 67 -4.18 -3.67 -5.96
CA SER A 67 -2.87 -4.34 -6.03
C SER A 67 -2.89 -5.70 -5.33
N THR A 68 -3.74 -5.89 -4.31
CA THR A 68 -3.96 -7.21 -3.69
C THR A 68 -4.63 -8.17 -4.69
N LEU A 69 -5.63 -7.71 -5.42
CA LEU A 69 -6.29 -8.48 -6.48
C LEU A 69 -5.30 -8.80 -7.61
N PHE A 70 -4.53 -7.82 -8.06
CA PHE A 70 -3.51 -7.99 -9.09
C PHE A 70 -2.49 -9.07 -8.70
N ASN A 71 -1.90 -8.96 -7.51
CA ASN A 71 -0.92 -9.93 -7.00
C ASN A 71 -1.54 -11.34 -6.85
N ALA A 72 -2.79 -11.41 -6.42
CA ALA A 72 -3.46 -12.68 -6.22
C ALA A 72 -3.84 -13.38 -7.55
N LEU A 73 -4.17 -12.62 -8.61
CA LEU A 73 -4.46 -13.14 -9.94
C LEU A 73 -3.19 -13.53 -10.71
N THR A 74 -2.11 -12.75 -10.59
CA THR A 74 -0.87 -12.96 -11.34
C THR A 74 0.13 -13.89 -10.63
N GLY A 75 -0.15 -14.29 -9.37
CA GLY A 75 0.73 -15.17 -8.61
C GLY A 75 2.12 -14.57 -8.32
N LEU A 76 2.24 -13.25 -8.24
CA LEU A 76 3.49 -12.48 -8.12
C LEU A 76 4.39 -12.53 -9.37
N HIS A 77 3.91 -13.04 -10.49
CA HIS A 77 4.59 -12.93 -11.78
C HIS A 77 4.38 -11.52 -12.35
N GLN A 78 5.10 -10.55 -11.77
CA GLN A 78 5.00 -9.14 -12.12
C GLN A 78 6.20 -8.74 -12.97
N HIS A 79 5.93 -8.04 -14.06
CA HIS A 79 6.93 -7.30 -14.81
C HIS A 79 6.57 -5.81 -14.74
N THR A 80 7.48 -4.98 -14.24
CA THR A 80 7.35 -3.53 -14.34
C THR A 80 7.77 -3.13 -15.75
N GLY A 81 6.83 -2.84 -16.61
CA GLY A 81 7.09 -2.33 -17.95
C GLY A 81 7.04 -0.80 -17.97
N ASN A 82 8.07 -0.16 -18.51
CA ASN A 82 7.99 1.27 -18.82
C ASN A 82 7.00 1.46 -19.98
N TRP A 83 6.03 2.33 -19.78
CA TRP A 83 5.15 2.74 -20.87
C TRP A 83 5.93 3.60 -21.87
N SER A 84 5.88 3.23 -23.16
CA SER A 84 6.61 3.89 -24.22
C SER A 84 6.32 5.39 -24.23
N GLY A 85 7.37 6.21 -23.98
CA GLY A 85 7.31 7.66 -23.99
C GLY A 85 6.88 8.35 -22.67
N LYS A 86 6.61 7.63 -21.59
CA LYS A 86 6.31 8.20 -20.26
C LYS A 86 7.11 7.51 -19.16
N THR A 87 7.60 8.30 -18.20
CA THR A 87 8.47 7.88 -17.08
C THR A 87 7.72 7.12 -15.96
N VAL A 88 6.61 6.43 -16.30
CA VAL A 88 5.80 5.72 -15.30
C VAL A 88 5.82 4.23 -15.61
N ALA A 89 6.28 3.44 -14.65
CA ALA A 89 6.24 2.00 -14.71
C ALA A 89 4.84 1.51 -14.29
N LEU A 90 4.13 0.85 -15.23
CA LEU A 90 2.89 0.14 -14.92
C LEU A 90 3.22 -1.31 -14.62
N ALA A 91 2.59 -1.85 -13.56
CA ALA A 91 2.73 -3.27 -13.25
C ALA A 91 1.90 -4.09 -14.25
N LYS A 92 2.56 -5.00 -14.95
CA LYS A 92 1.93 -5.97 -15.86
C LYS A 92 2.18 -7.38 -15.33
N GLY A 93 1.21 -8.23 -15.41
CA GLY A 93 1.33 -9.62 -15.00
C GLY A 93 0.50 -10.53 -15.87
N THR A 94 0.81 -11.80 -15.89
CA THR A 94 0.08 -12.82 -16.66
C THR A 94 -0.76 -13.69 -15.75
N CYS A 95 -1.95 -14.03 -16.20
CA CYS A 95 -2.87 -14.92 -15.52
C CYS A 95 -3.44 -15.91 -16.54
N GLN A 96 -3.47 -17.17 -16.15
CA GLN A 96 -4.10 -18.22 -16.97
C GLN A 96 -5.39 -18.69 -16.29
N TYR A 97 -6.48 -18.69 -17.03
CA TYR A 97 -7.76 -19.22 -16.56
C TYR A 97 -8.43 -20.05 -17.65
N LYS A 98 -8.75 -21.31 -17.31
CA LYS A 98 -9.22 -22.32 -18.28
C LYS A 98 -8.20 -22.40 -19.44
N HIS A 99 -8.60 -22.12 -20.66
CA HIS A 99 -7.74 -22.15 -21.86
C HIS A 99 -7.38 -20.75 -22.39
N HIS A 100 -7.59 -19.70 -21.58
CA HIS A 100 -7.31 -18.33 -21.96
C HIS A 100 -6.14 -17.77 -21.19
N ASN A 101 -5.25 -17.06 -21.89
CA ASN A 101 -4.14 -16.31 -21.31
C ASN A 101 -4.52 -14.84 -21.24
N PHE A 102 -4.37 -14.25 -20.06
CA PHE A 102 -4.64 -12.84 -19.82
C PHE A 102 -3.37 -12.11 -19.44
N THR A 103 -3.19 -10.93 -20.01
CA THR A 103 -2.27 -9.92 -19.50
C THR A 103 -3.08 -8.96 -18.63
N ILE A 104 -2.75 -8.90 -17.34
CA ILE A 104 -3.40 -8.00 -16.41
C ILE A 104 -2.49 -6.80 -16.21
N VAL A 105 -3.04 -5.60 -16.30
CA VAL A 105 -2.32 -4.32 -16.14
C VAL A 105 -2.91 -3.57 -14.96
N ASP A 106 -2.07 -3.27 -13.95
CA ASP A 106 -2.47 -2.50 -12.78
C ASP A 106 -2.33 -1.00 -13.08
N LEU A 107 -3.45 -0.30 -13.26
CA LEU A 107 -3.46 1.14 -13.47
C LEU A 107 -3.24 1.88 -12.15
N PRO A 108 -2.66 3.09 -12.15
CA PRO A 108 -2.58 3.92 -10.96
C PRO A 108 -3.95 4.12 -10.31
N GLY A 109 -3.98 4.17 -8.97
CA GLY A 109 -5.23 4.43 -8.26
C GLY A 109 -5.70 5.86 -8.49
N CYS A 110 -6.93 6.04 -8.99
CA CYS A 110 -7.51 7.33 -9.26
C CYS A 110 -8.94 7.42 -8.69
N TYR A 111 -9.35 8.61 -8.32
CA TYR A 111 -10.70 8.86 -7.82
C TYR A 111 -11.68 9.25 -8.92
N SER A 112 -11.15 9.75 -10.02
CA SER A 112 -11.90 10.28 -11.15
C SER A 112 -11.03 10.15 -12.42
N LEU A 113 -11.65 10.17 -13.57
CA LEU A 113 -10.98 10.26 -14.87
C LEU A 113 -10.78 11.70 -15.35
N SER A 114 -11.19 12.69 -14.56
CA SER A 114 -10.91 14.09 -14.86
C SER A 114 -9.41 14.33 -14.69
N PRO A 115 -8.67 14.80 -15.70
CA PRO A 115 -7.20 14.85 -15.67
C PRO A 115 -6.68 16.00 -14.79
N VAL A 116 -6.96 15.93 -13.50
CA VAL A 116 -6.48 16.90 -12.49
C VAL A 116 -5.15 16.44 -11.89
N SER A 117 -5.02 15.12 -11.66
CA SER A 117 -3.79 14.53 -11.16
C SER A 117 -3.03 13.77 -12.25
N ARG A 118 -1.72 13.59 -12.04
CA ARG A 118 -0.87 12.83 -12.96
C ARG A 118 -1.33 11.37 -13.10
N ASP A 119 -1.76 10.76 -12.03
CA ASP A 119 -2.21 9.36 -11.99
C ASP A 119 -3.53 9.17 -12.75
N GLU A 120 -4.45 10.14 -12.65
CA GLU A 120 -5.70 10.18 -13.41
C GLU A 120 -5.45 10.30 -14.91
N GLN A 121 -4.52 11.18 -15.29
CA GLN A 121 -4.14 11.35 -16.69
C GLN A 121 -3.50 10.09 -17.27
N ILE A 122 -2.62 9.41 -16.51
CA ILE A 122 -1.98 8.17 -16.95
C ILE A 122 -3.02 7.07 -17.18
N SER A 123 -3.96 6.90 -16.24
CA SER A 123 -5.01 5.90 -16.35
C SER A 123 -5.93 6.17 -17.53
N TYR A 124 -6.32 7.41 -17.76
CA TYR A 124 -7.13 7.83 -18.90
C TYR A 124 -6.40 7.59 -20.23
N ASP A 125 -5.17 8.07 -20.36
CA ASP A 125 -4.35 7.93 -21.57
C ASP A 125 -4.10 6.45 -21.91
N TYR A 126 -3.84 5.61 -20.90
CA TYR A 126 -3.64 4.17 -21.10
C TYR A 126 -4.88 3.51 -21.71
N ILE A 127 -6.05 3.76 -21.15
CA ILE A 127 -7.32 3.19 -21.64
C ILE A 127 -7.63 3.68 -23.06
N MET A 128 -7.30 4.92 -23.37
CA MET A 128 -7.61 5.50 -24.68
C MET A 128 -6.60 5.13 -25.78
N GLN A 129 -5.35 4.83 -25.42
CA GLN A 129 -4.27 4.61 -26.41
C GLN A 129 -3.89 3.14 -26.59
N GLU A 130 -3.86 2.37 -25.49
CA GLU A 130 -3.38 0.99 -25.51
C GLU A 130 -4.51 -0.04 -25.80
N PRO A 131 -4.21 -1.17 -26.43
CA PRO A 131 -5.20 -2.21 -26.69
C PRO A 131 -5.61 -2.89 -25.37
N VAL A 132 -6.81 -2.59 -24.92
CA VAL A 132 -7.45 -3.18 -23.74
C VAL A 132 -8.70 -3.91 -24.19
N ASP A 133 -8.88 -5.16 -23.78
CA ASP A 133 -10.05 -5.97 -24.11
C ASP A 133 -11.19 -5.85 -23.09
N ALA A 134 -10.85 -5.59 -21.82
CA ALA A 134 -11.83 -5.32 -20.77
C ALA A 134 -11.21 -4.52 -19.63
N ILE A 135 -12.05 -3.78 -18.91
CA ILE A 135 -11.67 -3.07 -17.68
C ILE A 135 -12.39 -3.69 -16.49
N ILE A 136 -11.64 -4.04 -15.45
CA ILE A 136 -12.20 -4.42 -14.15
C ILE A 136 -12.03 -3.24 -13.20
N VAL A 137 -13.15 -2.68 -12.74
CA VAL A 137 -13.13 -1.61 -11.74
C VAL A 137 -13.32 -2.22 -10.36
N VAL A 138 -12.29 -2.10 -9.53
CA VAL A 138 -12.31 -2.62 -8.15
C VAL A 138 -12.90 -1.56 -7.22
N CYS A 139 -13.97 -1.93 -6.55
CA CYS A 139 -14.69 -1.09 -5.60
C CYS A 139 -14.68 -1.71 -4.21
N ASP A 140 -14.42 -0.92 -3.18
CA ASP A 140 -14.57 -1.33 -1.79
C ASP A 140 -16.04 -1.20 -1.37
N LEU A 141 -16.62 -2.31 -0.89
CA LEU A 141 -18.00 -2.34 -0.39
C LEU A 141 -18.27 -1.29 0.70
N THR A 142 -17.28 -1.06 1.56
CA THR A 142 -17.45 -0.14 2.69
C THR A 142 -17.51 1.32 2.29
N CYS A 143 -17.00 1.66 1.11
CA CYS A 143 -16.95 3.01 0.53
C CYS A 143 -17.53 3.03 -0.90
N LEU A 144 -18.57 2.24 -1.15
CA LEU A 144 -19.12 1.98 -2.49
C LEU A 144 -19.49 3.27 -3.24
N GLU A 145 -20.12 4.23 -2.57
CA GLU A 145 -20.50 5.53 -3.13
C GLU A 145 -19.33 6.24 -3.83
N ARG A 146 -18.18 6.30 -3.17
CA ARG A 146 -17.01 6.97 -3.69
C ARG A 146 -16.39 6.23 -4.88
N ASN A 147 -16.51 4.91 -4.88
CA ASN A 147 -15.91 4.04 -5.90
C ASN A 147 -16.79 3.92 -7.16
N LEU A 148 -18.11 3.97 -7.01
CA LEU A 148 -19.05 3.91 -8.14
C LEU A 148 -18.91 5.08 -9.10
N LEU A 149 -18.47 6.24 -8.62
CA LEU A 149 -18.24 7.41 -9.48
C LEU A 149 -17.24 7.08 -10.59
N LEU A 150 -16.11 6.50 -10.23
CA LEU A 150 -15.09 6.07 -11.19
C LEU A 150 -15.64 4.98 -12.14
N ALA A 151 -16.40 4.01 -11.61
CA ALA A 151 -16.98 2.93 -12.43
C ALA A 151 -17.93 3.46 -13.51
N LEU A 152 -18.78 4.43 -13.16
CA LEU A 152 -19.68 5.07 -14.12
C LEU A 152 -18.95 5.93 -15.15
N GLN A 153 -17.86 6.61 -14.74
CA GLN A 153 -17.00 7.32 -15.69
C GLN A 153 -16.30 6.36 -16.66
N MET A 154 -15.78 5.22 -16.16
CA MET A 154 -15.19 4.17 -17.02
C MET A 154 -16.20 3.63 -18.02
N LYS A 155 -17.43 3.34 -17.57
CA LYS A 155 -18.53 2.90 -18.45
C LYS A 155 -18.81 3.91 -19.56
N ALA A 156 -18.70 5.21 -19.28
CA ALA A 156 -18.98 6.25 -20.25
C ALA A 156 -17.93 6.31 -21.39
N ILE A 157 -16.70 5.87 -21.14
CA ILE A 157 -15.60 5.95 -22.12
C ILE A 157 -15.21 4.60 -22.73
N PHE A 158 -15.55 3.50 -22.09
CA PHE A 158 -15.10 2.16 -22.50
C PHE A 158 -16.16 1.08 -22.25
N SER A 159 -16.17 0.06 -23.10
CA SER A 159 -16.94 -1.17 -22.96
C SER A 159 -16.12 -2.34 -23.52
N PRO A 160 -16.06 -3.51 -22.84
CA PRO A 160 -16.78 -3.89 -21.62
C PRO A 160 -16.07 -3.44 -20.33
N VAL A 161 -16.86 -3.07 -19.34
CA VAL A 161 -16.43 -2.75 -17.97
C VAL A 161 -17.14 -3.70 -17.00
N ILE A 162 -16.37 -4.27 -16.08
CA ILE A 162 -16.85 -5.18 -15.03
C ILE A 162 -16.63 -4.53 -13.66
N LEU A 163 -17.61 -4.65 -12.77
CA LEU A 163 -17.55 -4.11 -11.42
C LEU A 163 -17.18 -5.23 -10.44
N ALA A 164 -16.00 -5.15 -9.83
CA ALA A 164 -15.54 -6.08 -8.81
C ALA A 164 -15.71 -5.44 -7.41
N ILE A 165 -16.67 -5.92 -6.63
CA ILE A 165 -16.91 -5.44 -5.27
C ILE A 165 -16.03 -6.23 -4.30
N ASN A 166 -15.00 -5.58 -3.78
CA ASN A 166 -14.05 -6.17 -2.84
C ASN A 166 -14.49 -5.97 -1.39
N CYS A 167 -13.79 -6.63 -0.46
CA CYS A 167 -14.03 -6.61 0.99
C CYS A 167 -15.39 -7.21 1.39
N MET A 168 -15.86 -8.24 0.66
CA MET A 168 -17.11 -8.93 0.99
C MET A 168 -17.09 -9.60 2.38
N ASP A 169 -15.92 -9.92 2.92
CA ASP A 169 -15.78 -10.46 4.28
C ASP A 169 -16.01 -9.42 5.39
N GLU A 170 -15.98 -8.13 5.07
CA GLU A 170 -16.37 -7.06 6.01
C GLU A 170 -17.88 -6.81 6.03
N ALA A 171 -18.63 -7.24 5.01
CA ALA A 171 -20.08 -7.04 4.91
C ALA A 171 -20.83 -7.52 6.16
N PRO A 172 -20.65 -8.77 6.64
CA PRO A 172 -21.34 -9.25 7.84
C PRO A 172 -20.85 -8.54 9.11
N ARG A 173 -19.58 -8.14 9.18
CA ARG A 173 -19.03 -7.41 10.33
C ARG A 173 -19.63 -6.00 10.46
N LYS A 174 -19.77 -5.33 9.33
CA LYS A 174 -20.33 -3.95 9.26
C LYS A 174 -21.85 -3.94 9.06
N LYS A 175 -22.48 -5.11 9.00
CA LYS A 175 -23.93 -5.27 8.74
C LYS A 175 -24.38 -4.50 7.51
N ILE A 176 -23.61 -4.67 6.43
CA ILE A 176 -23.90 -4.11 5.12
C ILE A 176 -24.48 -5.23 4.27
N GLU A 177 -25.67 -5.05 3.75
CA GLU A 177 -26.28 -5.92 2.77
C GLU A 177 -26.29 -5.22 1.42
N LEU A 178 -25.76 -5.88 0.39
CA LEU A 178 -25.69 -5.37 -0.97
C LEU A 178 -26.57 -6.24 -1.87
N ASP A 179 -27.52 -5.60 -2.54
CA ASP A 179 -28.30 -6.24 -3.59
C ASP A 179 -27.54 -6.13 -4.92
N PHE A 180 -26.94 -7.25 -5.33
CA PHE A 180 -26.17 -7.35 -6.56
C PHE A 180 -27.04 -7.20 -7.83
N GLU A 181 -28.26 -7.71 -7.81
CA GLU A 181 -29.17 -7.65 -8.96
C GLU A 181 -29.59 -6.20 -9.23
N SER A 182 -30.05 -5.52 -8.20
CA SER A 182 -30.39 -4.09 -8.29
C SER A 182 -29.18 -3.24 -8.69
N LEU A 183 -27.99 -3.53 -8.15
CA LEU A 183 -26.77 -2.81 -8.51
C LEU A 183 -26.41 -3.00 -9.98
N GLN A 184 -26.52 -4.23 -10.49
CA GLN A 184 -26.25 -4.53 -11.89
C GLN A 184 -27.26 -3.86 -12.82
N GLN A 185 -28.55 -3.86 -12.46
CA GLN A 185 -29.60 -3.19 -13.24
C GLN A 185 -29.41 -1.67 -13.29
N LEU A 186 -29.11 -1.05 -12.15
CA LEU A 186 -28.98 0.41 -12.05
C LEU A 186 -27.67 0.94 -12.65
N THR A 187 -26.58 0.21 -12.49
CA THR A 187 -25.31 0.57 -13.10
C THR A 187 -25.21 0.13 -14.55
N GLY A 188 -25.93 -0.94 -14.93
CA GLY A 188 -25.80 -1.61 -16.23
C GLY A 188 -24.41 -2.22 -16.43
N LEU A 189 -23.72 -2.58 -15.35
CA LEU A 189 -22.39 -3.20 -15.34
C LEU A 189 -22.49 -4.61 -14.74
N PRO A 190 -21.88 -5.63 -15.35
CA PRO A 190 -21.73 -6.94 -14.72
C PRO A 190 -21.00 -6.78 -13.39
N THR A 191 -21.59 -7.30 -12.31
CA THR A 191 -21.08 -7.07 -10.95
C THR A 191 -20.76 -8.40 -10.27
N VAL A 192 -19.57 -8.48 -9.65
CA VAL A 192 -19.09 -9.68 -8.95
C VAL A 192 -18.53 -9.30 -7.58
N GLY A 193 -18.95 -10.01 -6.53
CA GLY A 193 -18.41 -9.89 -5.19
C GLY A 193 -17.13 -10.70 -5.03
N ILE A 194 -16.08 -10.07 -4.48
CA ILE A 194 -14.79 -10.72 -4.26
C ILE A 194 -14.24 -10.43 -2.86
N THR A 195 -13.32 -11.28 -2.41
CA THR A 195 -12.47 -11.01 -1.26
C THR A 195 -11.02 -11.26 -1.68
N ALA A 196 -10.35 -10.19 -2.09
CA ALA A 196 -9.01 -10.29 -2.68
C ALA A 196 -7.98 -10.92 -1.74
N SER A 197 -8.04 -10.62 -0.43
CA SER A 197 -7.16 -11.17 0.60
C SER A 197 -7.30 -12.69 0.78
N LYS A 198 -8.50 -13.25 0.53
CA LYS A 198 -8.82 -14.68 0.67
C LYS A 198 -8.93 -15.41 -0.66
N LYS A 199 -8.67 -14.74 -1.77
CA LYS A 199 -8.82 -15.26 -3.14
C LYS A 199 -10.21 -15.82 -3.45
N GLN A 200 -11.27 -15.30 -2.83
CA GLN A 200 -12.64 -15.71 -3.04
C GLN A 200 -13.30 -14.91 -4.17
N GLY A 201 -14.15 -15.56 -4.99
CA GLY A 201 -14.87 -14.94 -6.09
C GLY A 201 -14.07 -14.76 -7.40
N PHE A 202 -12.80 -15.18 -7.46
CA PHE A 202 -11.94 -14.97 -8.62
C PHE A 202 -12.38 -15.72 -9.86
N SER A 203 -12.80 -16.98 -9.70
CA SER A 203 -13.29 -17.78 -10.82
C SER A 203 -14.54 -17.14 -11.46
N GLN A 204 -15.45 -16.64 -10.62
CA GLN A 204 -16.65 -15.95 -11.10
C GLN A 204 -16.28 -14.62 -11.78
N LEU A 205 -15.32 -13.86 -11.22
CA LEU A 205 -14.85 -12.62 -11.83
C LEU A 205 -14.26 -12.85 -13.22
N LEU A 206 -13.37 -13.83 -13.36
CA LEU A 206 -12.75 -14.14 -14.65
C LEU A 206 -13.77 -14.71 -15.65
N GLU A 207 -14.74 -15.49 -15.19
CA GLU A 207 -15.82 -16.02 -16.06
C GLU A 207 -16.73 -14.89 -16.55
N THR A 208 -17.17 -14.01 -15.67
CA THR A 208 -17.96 -12.82 -16.04
C THR A 208 -17.17 -11.91 -16.99
N THR A 209 -15.86 -11.77 -16.77
CA THR A 209 -14.99 -10.99 -17.66
C THR A 209 -14.88 -11.63 -19.03
N LEU A 210 -14.75 -12.96 -19.12
CA LEU A 210 -14.75 -13.68 -20.40
C LEU A 210 -16.09 -13.53 -21.15
N GLN A 211 -17.20 -13.61 -20.43
CA GLN A 211 -18.54 -13.41 -21.04
C GLN A 211 -18.69 -11.97 -21.56
N ALA A 212 -18.24 -10.98 -20.80
CA ALA A 212 -18.28 -9.58 -21.22
C ALA A 212 -17.40 -9.32 -22.45
N MET A 213 -16.25 -10.00 -22.57
CA MET A 213 -15.34 -9.91 -23.73
C MET A 213 -15.86 -10.60 -25.00
N GLN A 214 -17.02 -11.26 -24.97
CA GLN A 214 -17.65 -11.75 -26.20
C GLN A 214 -18.12 -10.58 -27.08
N GLN A 215 -18.39 -9.44 -26.47
CA GLN A 215 -18.60 -8.19 -27.21
C GLN A 215 -17.23 -7.55 -27.51
N PRO A 216 -17.03 -7.03 -28.73
CA PRO A 216 -15.77 -6.36 -29.06
C PRO A 216 -15.56 -5.14 -28.17
N ALA A 217 -14.33 -4.94 -27.74
CA ALA A 217 -13.96 -3.76 -26.97
C ALA A 217 -14.21 -2.48 -27.80
N GLN A 218 -14.94 -1.56 -27.24
CA GLN A 218 -15.29 -0.29 -27.89
C GLN A 218 -14.88 0.89 -26.99
N ARG A 219 -14.21 1.84 -27.59
CA ARG A 219 -13.98 3.14 -26.98
C ARG A 219 -15.14 4.05 -27.34
N LEU A 220 -15.84 4.48 -26.31
CA LEU A 220 -16.99 5.37 -26.48
C LEU A 220 -16.47 6.81 -26.47
N GLN A 221 -16.68 7.56 -27.54
CA GLN A 221 -16.27 8.96 -27.64
C GLN A 221 -17.23 9.91 -26.88
N SER A 222 -17.78 9.48 -25.78
CA SER A 222 -18.64 10.32 -24.96
C SER A 222 -17.79 11.31 -24.18
N GLN A 223 -18.19 12.58 -24.18
CA GLN A 223 -17.68 13.53 -23.19
C GLN A 223 -17.95 12.98 -21.81
N LEU A 224 -16.96 13.07 -20.91
CA LEU A 224 -17.15 12.65 -19.53
C LEU A 224 -18.41 13.34 -18.98
N PRO A 225 -19.38 12.59 -18.44
CA PRO A 225 -20.60 13.17 -17.89
C PRO A 225 -20.26 14.15 -16.76
N GLU A 226 -21.09 15.18 -16.63
CA GLU A 226 -20.89 16.20 -15.60
C GLU A 226 -20.89 15.55 -14.20
N GLN A 227 -19.86 15.87 -13.39
CA GLN A 227 -19.67 15.23 -12.08
C GLN A 227 -20.91 15.35 -11.16
N THR A 228 -21.61 16.47 -11.23
CA THR A 228 -22.83 16.74 -10.46
C THR A 228 -23.94 15.74 -10.77
N SER A 229 -24.14 15.40 -12.04
CA SER A 229 -25.15 14.43 -12.46
C SER A 229 -24.79 13.01 -12.03
N LEU A 230 -23.53 12.63 -12.12
CA LEU A 230 -23.03 11.33 -11.68
C LEU A 230 -23.13 11.14 -10.17
N VAL A 231 -22.82 12.16 -9.38
CA VAL A 231 -22.94 12.11 -7.92
C VAL A 231 -24.39 11.87 -7.51
N ALA A 232 -25.34 12.57 -8.14
CA ALA A 232 -26.78 12.35 -7.86
C ALA A 232 -27.23 10.92 -8.23
N GLN A 233 -26.70 10.38 -9.36
CA GLN A 233 -26.99 9.01 -9.79
C GLN A 233 -26.41 7.99 -8.78
N VAL A 234 -25.15 8.16 -8.37
CA VAL A 234 -24.49 7.29 -7.38
C VAL A 234 -25.24 7.28 -6.06
N GLN A 235 -25.73 8.43 -5.61
CA GLN A 235 -26.49 8.52 -4.38
C GLN A 235 -27.80 7.74 -4.45
N LYS A 236 -28.54 7.82 -5.57
CA LYS A 236 -29.73 7.00 -5.80
C LYS A 236 -29.43 5.49 -5.81
N ILE A 237 -28.37 5.08 -6.49
CA ILE A 237 -27.91 3.69 -6.54
C ILE A 237 -27.62 3.18 -5.13
N LYS A 238 -26.88 3.95 -4.33
CA LYS A 238 -26.55 3.60 -2.95
C LYS A 238 -27.80 3.42 -2.08
N GLU A 239 -28.76 4.34 -2.17
CA GLU A 239 -29.99 4.30 -1.38
C GLU A 239 -30.86 3.08 -1.72
N GLN A 240 -30.82 2.61 -2.97
CA GLN A 240 -31.61 1.47 -3.46
C GLN A 240 -30.92 0.12 -3.27
N CYS A 241 -29.58 0.06 -3.42
CA CYS A 241 -28.85 -1.19 -3.41
C CYS A 241 -28.17 -1.55 -2.09
N VAL A 242 -27.94 -0.56 -1.21
CA VAL A 242 -27.19 -0.79 0.03
C VAL A 242 -28.08 -0.58 1.24
N THR A 243 -28.36 -1.66 1.94
CA THR A 243 -29.10 -1.61 3.19
C THR A 243 -28.11 -1.57 4.35
N HIS A 244 -28.06 -0.46 5.05
CA HIS A 244 -27.29 -0.33 6.28
C HIS A 244 -28.18 -0.57 7.48
N HIS A 245 -27.86 -1.53 8.34
CA HIS A 245 -28.44 -1.56 9.67
C HIS A 245 -27.93 -0.38 10.48
N LYS A 246 -28.82 0.59 10.74
CA LYS A 246 -28.58 1.97 11.21
C LYS A 246 -27.72 2.15 12.48
N ASN A 247 -27.47 1.09 13.26
CA ASN A 247 -26.92 1.28 14.61
C ASN A 247 -25.38 1.44 14.68
N HIS A 248 -24.61 0.89 13.74
CA HIS A 248 -23.14 0.94 13.83
C HIS A 248 -22.58 2.32 13.41
N LEU A 249 -23.12 2.90 12.35
CA LEU A 249 -22.71 4.23 11.87
C LEU A 249 -23.05 5.37 12.83
N GLN A 250 -24.06 5.21 13.70
CA GLN A 250 -24.44 6.24 14.67
C GLN A 250 -23.43 6.35 15.81
N THR A 251 -22.86 5.23 16.25
CA THR A 251 -21.84 5.22 17.30
C THR A 251 -20.54 5.84 16.81
N ASP A 252 -20.09 5.49 15.61
CA ASP A 252 -18.90 6.08 15.00
C ASP A 252 -19.08 7.59 14.76
N ARG A 253 -20.25 8.00 14.23
CA ARG A 253 -20.56 9.43 14.04
C ARG A 253 -20.63 10.23 15.36
N ARG A 254 -21.11 9.61 16.45
CA ARG A 254 -21.10 10.25 17.78
C ARG A 254 -19.67 10.38 18.30
N LEU A 255 -18.87 9.32 18.15
CA LEU A 255 -17.48 9.32 18.54
C LEU A 255 -16.70 10.35 17.73
N ASP A 256 -16.89 10.39 16.41
CA ASP A 256 -16.26 11.37 15.52
C ASP A 256 -16.66 12.81 15.88
N ARG A 257 -17.95 13.05 16.17
CA ARG A 257 -18.41 14.39 16.59
C ARG A 257 -17.70 14.86 17.86
N PHE A 258 -17.40 13.93 18.77
CA PHE A 258 -16.71 14.25 20.02
C PHE A 258 -15.19 14.40 19.82
N LEU A 259 -14.56 13.49 19.04
CA LEU A 259 -13.11 13.49 18.80
C LEU A 259 -12.64 14.52 17.77
N VAL A 260 -13.48 14.87 16.80
CA VAL A 260 -13.17 15.83 15.71
C VAL A 260 -13.86 17.17 15.94
N GLY A 261 -14.63 17.30 17.01
CA GLY A 261 -15.35 18.54 17.36
C GLY A 261 -14.40 19.73 17.50
N LYS A 262 -14.77 20.88 16.93
CA LYS A 262 -13.93 22.09 16.91
C LYS A 262 -13.46 22.55 18.29
N TRP A 263 -14.28 22.33 19.33
CA TRP A 263 -13.99 22.73 20.73
C TRP A 263 -13.50 21.59 21.61
N THR A 264 -13.83 20.33 21.27
CA THR A 264 -13.51 19.14 22.07
C THR A 264 -12.29 18.41 21.53
N GLY A 265 -12.07 18.42 20.21
CA GLY A 265 -11.03 17.64 19.57
C GLY A 265 -9.61 18.06 19.98
N ILE A 266 -9.33 19.37 20.02
CA ILE A 266 -7.98 19.88 20.39
C ILE A 266 -7.64 19.58 21.85
N PRO A 267 -8.51 19.84 22.86
CA PRO A 267 -8.23 19.49 24.26
C PRO A 267 -8.03 17.98 24.46
N ILE A 268 -8.86 17.15 23.84
CA ILE A 268 -8.74 15.69 23.93
C ILE A 268 -7.41 15.23 23.35
N MET A 269 -7.02 15.78 22.19
CA MET A 269 -5.75 15.48 21.55
C MET A 269 -4.57 15.83 22.46
N LEU A 270 -4.55 17.03 23.05
CA LEU A 270 -3.48 17.46 23.96
C LEU A 270 -3.42 16.60 25.22
N LEU A 271 -4.58 16.26 25.79
CA LEU A 271 -4.67 15.40 26.97
C LEU A 271 -4.16 14.00 26.69
N LEU A 272 -4.55 13.42 25.54
CA LEU A 272 -4.08 12.09 25.13
C LEU A 272 -2.58 12.10 24.86
N LEU A 273 -2.08 13.11 24.18
CA LEU A 273 -0.67 13.28 23.92
C LEU A 273 0.12 13.39 25.23
N ALA A 274 -0.32 14.23 26.15
CA ALA A 274 0.27 14.38 27.49
C ALA A 274 0.22 13.06 28.27
N PHE A 275 -0.86 12.30 28.19
CA PHE A 275 -0.99 11.01 28.83
C PHE A 275 0.02 9.99 28.27
N ILE A 276 0.19 9.94 26.93
CA ILE A 276 1.16 9.05 26.29
C ILE A 276 2.58 9.41 26.73
N PHE A 277 2.93 10.71 26.76
CA PHE A 277 4.24 11.15 27.21
C PHE A 277 4.45 10.81 28.68
N TRP A 278 3.49 11.10 29.53
CA TRP A 278 3.56 10.77 30.95
C TRP A 278 3.76 9.25 31.16
N LEU A 279 2.98 8.43 30.46
CA LEU A 279 3.08 6.97 30.54
C LEU A 279 4.43 6.47 30.02
N THR A 280 4.94 7.06 28.93
CA THR A 280 6.22 6.66 28.35
C THR A 280 7.38 7.04 29.27
N ILE A 281 7.38 8.24 29.85
CA ILE A 281 8.45 8.72 30.75
C ILE A 281 8.39 7.96 32.08
N THR A 282 7.24 7.96 32.74
CA THR A 282 7.09 7.36 34.07
C THR A 282 7.12 5.84 34.02
N GLY A 283 6.42 5.25 33.02
CA GLY A 283 6.36 3.80 32.84
C GLY A 283 7.69 3.17 32.43
N ALA A 284 8.53 3.90 31.68
CA ALA A 284 9.84 3.41 31.28
C ALA A 284 10.89 3.42 32.41
N ASN A 285 10.71 4.24 33.43
CA ASN A 285 11.68 4.36 34.53
C ASN A 285 11.90 3.04 35.27
N TYR A 286 10.83 2.28 35.56
CA TYR A 286 10.94 1.00 36.26
C TYR A 286 11.72 -0.06 35.48
N PRO A 287 11.35 -0.38 34.22
CA PRO A 287 12.11 -1.32 33.40
C PRO A 287 13.54 -0.86 33.14
N SER A 288 13.76 0.45 32.98
CA SER A 288 15.07 1.03 32.73
C SER A 288 16.02 0.83 33.94
N GLN A 289 15.53 1.08 35.14
CA GLN A 289 16.31 0.84 36.38
C GLN A 289 16.61 -0.65 36.60
N TRP A 290 15.63 -1.49 36.38
CA TRP A 290 15.79 -2.94 36.46
C TRP A 290 16.83 -3.44 35.46
N LEU A 291 16.77 -2.99 34.23
CA LEU A 291 17.69 -3.36 33.15
C LEU A 291 19.12 -2.83 33.44
N SER A 292 19.23 -1.61 33.93
CA SER A 292 20.49 -1.01 34.36
C SER A 292 21.16 -1.81 35.49
N SER A 293 20.36 -2.24 36.49
CA SER A 293 20.88 -3.07 37.59
C SER A 293 21.32 -4.47 37.11
N LEU A 294 20.61 -5.03 36.13
CA LEU A 294 20.98 -6.30 35.51
C LEU A 294 22.30 -6.20 34.76
N PHE A 295 22.47 -5.14 33.96
CA PHE A 295 23.70 -4.92 33.22
C PHE A 295 24.87 -4.57 34.16
N ALA A 296 24.64 -3.85 35.25
CA ALA A 296 25.69 -3.57 36.24
C ALA A 296 26.23 -4.89 36.84
N ARG A 297 25.33 -5.86 37.18
CA ARG A 297 25.77 -7.17 37.63
C ARG A 297 26.53 -7.95 36.56
N GLY A 298 26.09 -7.86 35.32
CA GLY A 298 26.80 -8.44 34.17
C GLY A 298 28.20 -7.86 33.99
N GLY A 299 28.34 -6.56 34.14
CA GLY A 299 29.63 -5.86 34.10
C GLY A 299 30.60 -6.34 35.17
N THR A 300 30.16 -6.48 36.44
CA THR A 300 31.01 -7.01 37.51
C THR A 300 31.45 -8.46 37.25
N LEU A 301 30.56 -9.30 36.73
CA LEU A 301 30.91 -10.67 36.33
C LEU A 301 31.95 -10.71 35.21
N LEU A 302 31.82 -9.81 34.22
CA LEU A 302 32.75 -9.70 33.10
C LEU A 302 34.13 -9.26 33.58
N THR A 303 34.17 -8.32 34.52
CA THR A 303 35.43 -7.84 35.16
C THR A 303 36.15 -8.99 35.85
N VAL A 304 35.44 -9.73 36.71
CA VAL A 304 36.00 -10.88 37.42
C VAL A 304 36.52 -11.98 36.48
N LEU A 305 35.79 -12.25 35.38
CA LEU A 305 36.23 -13.20 34.36
C LEU A 305 37.50 -12.76 33.65
N LEU A 306 37.59 -11.49 33.25
CA LEU A 306 38.77 -10.93 32.60
C LEU A 306 40.00 -10.89 33.54
N GLU A 307 39.80 -10.60 34.81
CA GLU A 307 40.86 -10.67 35.86
C GLU A 307 41.38 -12.12 36.02
N SER A 308 40.50 -13.10 36.05
CA SER A 308 40.89 -14.52 36.11
C SER A 308 41.68 -14.98 34.89
N CYS A 309 41.43 -14.36 33.72
CA CYS A 309 42.18 -14.61 32.48
C CYS A 309 43.51 -13.86 32.39
N HIS A 310 43.94 -13.13 33.41
CA HIS A 310 45.18 -12.34 33.44
C HIS A 310 45.27 -11.34 32.28
N THR A 311 44.14 -10.74 31.85
CA THR A 311 44.13 -9.79 30.73
C THR A 311 44.82 -8.47 31.15
N PRO A 312 45.54 -7.80 30.23
CA PRO A 312 46.18 -6.53 30.53
C PRO A 312 45.13 -5.45 30.83
N HIS A 313 45.42 -4.58 31.82
CA HIS A 313 44.49 -3.59 32.39
C HIS A 313 43.87 -2.65 31.33
N TRP A 314 44.63 -2.25 30.31
CA TRP A 314 44.16 -1.40 29.24
C TRP A 314 43.07 -2.07 28.38
N LEU A 315 43.17 -3.40 28.14
CA LEU A 315 42.19 -4.15 27.39
C LEU A 315 40.90 -4.35 28.19
N GLN A 316 41.03 -4.59 29.51
CA GLN A 316 39.91 -4.68 30.44
C GLN A 316 39.11 -3.36 30.47
N SER A 317 39.77 -2.23 30.66
CA SER A 317 39.10 -0.92 30.61
C SER A 317 38.45 -0.63 29.27
N CYS A 318 39.07 -0.97 28.16
CA CYS A 318 38.47 -0.79 26.86
C CYS A 318 37.22 -1.61 26.67
N LEU A 319 37.23 -2.90 27.06
CA LEU A 319 36.09 -3.80 26.88
C LEU A 319 34.97 -3.53 27.87
N VAL A 320 35.29 -3.35 29.17
CA VAL A 320 34.26 -3.22 30.20
C VAL A 320 33.76 -1.79 30.28
N ASP A 321 34.67 -0.81 30.55
CA ASP A 321 34.28 0.59 30.77
C ASP A 321 33.93 1.29 29.43
N GLY A 322 34.65 0.97 28.37
CA GLY A 322 34.39 1.55 27.04
C GLY A 322 33.18 0.93 26.37
N ILE A 323 33.26 -0.34 25.96
CA ILE A 323 32.25 -0.99 25.10
C ILE A 323 31.04 -1.43 25.91
N TYR A 324 31.26 -2.28 26.92
CA TYR A 324 30.15 -2.89 27.66
C TYR A 324 29.28 -1.87 28.39
N GLN A 325 29.91 -0.97 29.17
CA GLN A 325 29.17 0.02 29.94
C GLN A 325 28.41 1.01 29.05
N THR A 326 29.04 1.49 27.98
CA THR A 326 28.35 2.36 27.01
C THR A 326 27.19 1.69 26.34
N LEU A 327 27.36 0.45 25.85
CA LEU A 327 26.32 -0.31 25.23
C LEU A 327 25.15 -0.60 26.17
N SER A 328 25.46 -1.04 27.38
CA SER A 328 24.51 -1.32 28.46
C SER A 328 23.69 -0.09 28.84
N TRP A 329 24.35 1.06 28.96
CA TRP A 329 23.69 2.32 29.27
C TRP A 329 22.72 2.72 28.15
N VAL A 330 23.15 2.68 26.89
CA VAL A 330 22.31 3.01 25.74
C VAL A 330 21.08 2.10 25.68
N ILE A 331 21.27 0.79 25.86
CA ILE A 331 20.16 -0.18 25.84
C ILE A 331 19.20 0.07 27.01
N ALA A 332 19.72 0.26 28.23
CA ALA A 332 18.89 0.47 29.42
C ALA A 332 18.05 1.74 29.36
N VAL A 333 18.57 2.81 28.73
CA VAL A 333 17.87 4.10 28.63
C VAL A 333 16.92 4.15 27.43
N MET A 334 17.29 3.54 26.29
CA MET A 334 16.52 3.70 25.05
C MET A 334 15.47 2.63 24.83
N LEU A 335 15.73 1.38 25.20
CA LEU A 335 14.85 0.25 24.89
C LEU A 335 13.51 0.34 25.62
N PRO A 336 13.40 0.62 26.93
CA PRO A 336 12.11 0.66 27.62
C PRO A 336 11.15 1.74 27.13
N PRO A 337 11.55 3.00 26.93
CA PRO A 337 10.67 4.01 26.34
C PRO A 337 10.16 3.63 24.96
N MET A 338 11.03 3.05 24.12
CA MET A 338 10.64 2.60 22.78
C MET A 338 9.63 1.43 22.83
N ALA A 339 9.86 0.46 23.73
CA ALA A 339 8.97 -0.68 23.91
C ALA A 339 7.57 -0.28 24.39
N ILE A 340 7.40 0.85 25.06
CA ILE A 340 6.11 1.40 25.48
C ILE A 340 5.51 2.27 24.38
N PHE A 341 6.29 3.16 23.79
CA PHE A 341 5.81 4.15 22.83
C PHE A 341 5.29 3.51 21.53
N PHE A 342 6.05 2.58 20.92
CA PHE A 342 5.65 2.01 19.64
C PHE A 342 4.31 1.23 19.66
N PRO A 343 4.05 0.32 20.62
CA PRO A 343 2.77 -0.33 20.72
C PRO A 343 1.61 0.63 20.95
N LEU A 344 1.78 1.65 21.80
CA LEU A 344 0.75 2.66 22.04
C LEU A 344 0.44 3.45 20.77
N PHE A 345 1.49 3.86 20.05
CA PHE A 345 1.32 4.57 18.79
C PHE A 345 0.62 3.72 17.74
N THR A 346 1.01 2.44 17.59
CA THR A 346 0.36 1.49 16.67
C THR A 346 -1.11 1.24 17.04
N ILE A 347 -1.44 1.19 18.33
CA ILE A 347 -2.84 1.08 18.77
C ILE A 347 -3.63 2.32 18.34
N LEU A 348 -3.09 3.52 18.52
CA LEU A 348 -3.74 4.76 18.09
C LEU A 348 -3.92 4.85 16.57
N GLU A 349 -2.95 4.38 15.82
CA GLU A 349 -3.01 4.27 14.36
C GLU A 349 -4.12 3.30 13.93
N ASN A 350 -4.12 2.10 14.49
CA ASN A 350 -5.10 1.06 14.16
C ASN A 350 -6.53 1.42 14.60
N CYS A 351 -6.68 2.18 15.70
CA CYS A 351 -7.97 2.73 16.11
C CYS A 351 -8.45 3.88 15.20
N GLY A 352 -7.66 4.31 14.22
CA GLY A 352 -7.98 5.40 13.31
C GLY A 352 -7.99 6.77 13.98
N TYR A 353 -7.35 6.92 15.15
CA TYR A 353 -7.28 8.20 15.86
C TYR A 353 -6.34 9.19 15.17
N LEU A 354 -5.22 8.71 14.63
CA LEU A 354 -4.23 9.57 13.97
C LEU A 354 -4.77 10.33 12.76
N PRO A 355 -5.57 9.74 11.85
CA PRO A 355 -6.24 10.50 10.79
C PRO A 355 -7.15 11.63 11.31
N ARG A 356 -7.80 11.41 12.47
CA ARG A 356 -8.64 12.42 13.11
C ARG A 356 -7.83 13.60 13.64
N VAL A 357 -6.66 13.33 14.23
CA VAL A 357 -5.69 14.35 14.64
C VAL A 357 -5.21 15.16 13.45
N ALA A 358 -4.83 14.48 12.36
CA ALA A 358 -4.39 15.16 11.13
C ALA A 358 -5.49 16.08 10.58
N PHE A 359 -6.74 15.62 10.56
CA PHE A 359 -7.87 16.42 10.10
C PHE A 359 -8.08 17.68 10.95
N ASN A 360 -7.99 17.57 12.28
CA ASN A 360 -8.18 18.72 13.18
C ASN A 360 -7.10 19.79 13.01
N LEU A 361 -5.86 19.40 12.69
CA LEU A 361 -4.72 20.30 12.58
C LEU A 361 -4.42 20.71 11.14
N ASP A 362 -5.04 20.07 10.14
CA ASP A 362 -4.78 20.34 8.72
C ASP A 362 -4.91 21.82 8.37
N HIS A 363 -5.98 22.47 8.82
CA HIS A 363 -6.19 23.91 8.59
C HIS A 363 -5.08 24.80 9.18
N GLN A 364 -4.51 24.44 10.32
CA GLN A 364 -3.44 25.20 10.96
C GLN A 364 -2.11 24.98 10.22
N PHE A 365 -1.84 23.75 9.81
CA PHE A 365 -0.66 23.42 9.00
C PHE A 365 -0.71 24.04 7.61
N GLN A 366 -1.88 24.07 6.97
CA GLN A 366 -2.06 24.76 5.69
C GLN A 366 -1.76 26.26 5.79
N LYS A 367 -2.15 26.93 6.88
CA LYS A 367 -1.78 28.34 7.11
C LYS A 367 -0.27 28.53 7.27
N ALA A 368 0.44 27.53 7.75
CA ALA A 368 1.90 27.52 7.84
C ALA A 368 2.60 27.07 6.54
N GLY A 369 1.83 26.80 5.48
CA GLY A 369 2.37 26.32 4.20
C GLY A 369 2.78 24.83 4.21
N ALA A 370 2.25 24.04 5.14
CA ALA A 370 2.53 22.63 5.31
C ALA A 370 1.25 21.78 5.16
N CYS A 371 1.38 20.49 4.82
CA CYS A 371 0.21 19.60 4.72
C CYS A 371 -0.15 18.98 6.07
N GLY A 372 -1.44 18.62 6.25
CA GLY A 372 -1.93 17.99 7.48
C GLY A 372 -1.23 16.65 7.82
N LYS A 373 -0.69 15.95 6.82
CA LYS A 373 0.13 14.73 7.02
C LYS A 373 1.40 15.02 7.83
N GLN A 374 1.94 16.25 7.74
CA GLN A 374 3.11 16.67 8.51
C GLN A 374 2.84 16.66 10.01
N CYS A 375 1.61 16.95 10.44
CA CYS A 375 1.23 16.87 11.84
C CYS A 375 1.48 15.47 12.42
N LEU A 376 1.11 14.41 11.69
CA LEU A 376 1.34 13.03 12.12
C LEU A 376 2.83 12.73 12.31
N THR A 377 3.65 13.14 11.33
CA THR A 377 5.10 12.92 11.40
C THR A 377 5.74 13.71 12.53
N THR A 378 5.24 14.90 12.82
CA THR A 378 5.70 15.70 13.96
C THR A 378 5.31 15.09 15.30
N CYS A 379 4.07 14.58 15.43
CA CYS A 379 3.65 13.84 16.63
C CYS A 379 4.51 12.59 16.87
N MET A 380 4.86 11.85 15.81
CA MET A 380 5.82 10.73 15.90
C MET A 380 7.21 11.18 16.35
N ALA A 381 7.68 12.33 15.83
CA ALA A 381 9.01 12.88 16.14
C ALA A 381 9.16 13.27 17.62
N PHE A 382 8.10 13.71 18.30
CA PHE A 382 8.13 13.94 19.76
C PHE A 382 8.43 12.66 20.54
N GLY A 383 7.91 11.51 20.10
CA GLY A 383 8.25 10.23 20.70
C GLY A 383 9.64 9.76 20.30
N CYS A 384 9.86 9.63 19.01
CA CYS A 384 11.12 9.20 18.39
C CYS A 384 11.38 9.99 17.11
N ASN A 385 12.44 10.78 17.10
CA ASN A 385 12.80 11.61 15.95
C ASN A 385 13.07 10.78 14.69
N ALA A 386 13.75 9.63 14.84
CA ALA A 386 13.99 8.72 13.72
C ALA A 386 12.69 8.20 13.10
N ALA A 387 11.69 7.85 13.93
CA ALA A 387 10.37 7.44 13.47
C ALA A 387 9.63 8.59 12.75
N GLY A 388 9.72 9.82 13.29
CA GLY A 388 9.14 11.00 12.65
C GLY A 388 9.74 11.30 11.28
N VAL A 389 11.06 11.23 11.14
CA VAL A 389 11.75 11.44 9.87
C VAL A 389 11.41 10.32 8.85
N THR A 390 11.42 9.06 9.27
CA THR A 390 11.04 7.95 8.37
C THR A 390 9.56 7.99 8.00
N GLY A 391 8.69 8.45 8.91
CA GLY A 391 7.27 8.66 8.69
C GLY A 391 6.95 9.71 7.62
N CYS A 392 7.87 10.63 7.31
CA CYS A 392 7.68 11.63 6.27
C CYS A 392 7.47 11.03 4.85
N ARG A 393 7.67 9.71 4.70
CA ARG A 393 7.35 8.99 3.45
C ARG A 393 5.88 9.07 3.05
N ILE A 394 4.97 9.31 4.01
CA ILE A 394 3.53 9.47 3.75
C ILE A 394 3.17 10.78 3.04
N ILE A 395 4.11 11.73 2.97
CA ILE A 395 3.93 13.02 2.32
C ILE A 395 4.24 12.87 0.83
N ASP A 396 3.26 13.15 -0.03
CA ASP A 396 3.34 12.90 -1.47
C ASP A 396 4.28 13.91 -2.17
N SER A 397 4.19 15.19 -1.79
CA SER A 397 4.97 16.27 -2.38
C SER A 397 6.45 16.19 -1.94
N PRO A 398 7.44 16.10 -2.87
CA PRO A 398 8.86 16.05 -2.52
C PRO A 398 9.33 17.28 -1.75
N ARG A 399 8.80 18.48 -2.09
CA ARG A 399 9.12 19.74 -1.41
C ARG A 399 8.62 19.73 0.03
N GLU A 400 7.37 19.38 0.25
CA GLU A 400 6.77 19.31 1.59
C GLU A 400 7.43 18.22 2.44
N ARG A 401 7.77 17.09 1.81
CA ARG A 401 8.52 16.01 2.48
C ARG A 401 9.88 16.48 2.97
N LEU A 402 10.63 17.24 2.16
CA LEU A 402 11.92 17.80 2.56
C LEU A 402 11.76 18.76 3.74
N ILE A 403 10.77 19.65 3.69
CA ILE A 403 10.47 20.58 4.78
C ILE A 403 10.12 19.80 6.05
N ALA A 404 9.30 18.77 5.96
CA ALA A 404 8.92 17.93 7.09
C ALA A 404 10.12 17.20 7.70
N ILE A 405 11.03 16.66 6.90
CA ILE A 405 12.27 16.02 7.38
C ILE A 405 13.15 17.02 8.13
N LEU A 406 13.34 18.20 7.58
CA LEU A 406 14.15 19.24 8.21
C LEU A 406 13.53 19.72 9.54
N THR A 407 12.23 20.02 9.54
CA THR A 407 11.53 20.50 10.75
C THR A 407 11.46 19.43 11.84
N ASN A 408 11.20 18.17 11.49
CA ASN A 408 11.18 17.07 12.45
C ASN A 408 12.53 16.82 13.10
N SER A 409 13.65 17.11 12.41
CA SER A 409 14.98 16.97 13.00
C SER A 409 15.22 17.89 14.20
N PHE A 410 14.50 19.01 14.29
CA PHE A 410 14.56 19.95 15.42
C PHE A 410 13.58 19.61 16.55
N THR A 411 12.62 18.71 16.31
CA THR A 411 11.63 18.35 17.32
C THR A 411 12.31 17.63 18.50
N PRO A 412 12.11 18.11 19.75
CA PRO A 412 12.67 17.45 20.93
C PRO A 412 11.99 16.10 21.14
N CYS A 413 12.73 15.02 20.97
CA CYS A 413 12.24 13.68 21.26
C CYS A 413 12.45 13.32 22.73
N ASN A 414 11.76 12.27 23.17
CA ASN A 414 11.84 11.78 24.55
C ASN A 414 13.29 11.55 25.04
N GLY A 415 14.19 11.12 24.17
CA GLY A 415 15.61 10.95 24.51
C GLY A 415 16.39 12.25 24.68
N ARG A 416 15.93 13.39 24.10
CA ARG A 416 16.56 14.70 24.21
C ARG A 416 15.98 15.56 25.34
N LEU A 417 14.74 15.30 25.77
CA LEU A 417 14.07 16.05 26.82
C LEU A 417 14.87 16.10 28.15
N PRO A 418 15.46 15.00 28.68
CA PRO A 418 16.23 15.04 29.89
C PRO A 418 17.46 15.97 29.81
N ILE A 419 18.10 16.01 28.61
CA ILE A 419 19.26 16.88 28.38
C ILE A 419 18.84 18.36 28.35
N LEU A 420 17.70 18.64 27.69
CA LEU A 420 17.16 20.00 27.64
C LEU A 420 16.75 20.51 29.04
N ILE A 421 16.13 19.65 29.85
CA ILE A 421 15.74 19.98 31.23
C ILE A 421 17.00 20.22 32.13
N ALA A 422 18.08 19.47 31.89
CA ALA A 422 19.32 19.63 32.66
C ALA A 422 20.11 20.91 32.27
N LEU A 423 19.82 21.52 31.11
CA LEU A 423 20.46 22.73 30.62
C LEU A 423 19.73 24.02 31.06
N VAL A 424 18.48 23.91 31.52
CA VAL A 424 17.66 25.01 32.04
C VAL A 424 17.73 25.04 33.57
#